data_bf0f641e8f2f7e2f63001b730dafe469
#
_entry.id   bf0f641e8f2f7e2f63001b730dafe469
#
_cell.length_a   1.000
_cell.length_b   1.000
_cell.length_c   1.000
_cell.angle_alpha   90.00
_cell.angle_beta   90.00
_cell.angle_gamma   90.00
#
_symmetry.space_group_name_H-M   'P 1'
#
loop_
_entity.id
_entity.type
_entity.pdbx_description
1 polymer ?
#
loop_
_entity_poly.entity_id
_entity_poly.type
_entity_poly.pdbx_seq_one_letter_code
_entity_poly.pdbx_strand_id
1 'polypeptide(L)'
;MFNASTETSGREQPDVTGLIGQYAHGNEPSHHMAYLYNYVGKPHKTQKIVRQILDEQYTSLPDGLSGNEDCGQMSAWYVLSAMGFYSVTPGLDYYTIGTPIFEKVTINLENGNAFTIVANNVSDKNIYIQSATLNRKIFEHSFIKHSDIIKGGSLVFEMGSKPSDWGSGLIPPSKIERNRIIPVPYFVAESQTFAEKMTIKLGSAVRGDIYYAINGEQEIKYDNPIIINKDAEIKCRTIKDDKWSKSISANYYKIDNKKSIVLHSDYANQYAAAGDKTLIDHQRGGTNYRTGNWQGYRENLEAVIDLGEVRAIKSIGLGCLQDIRSWIFYPKQVEYFTSINGETFTYLGKVNTTFSDTLEGSFVQDYTLKLKNTKAKYIKVKAENYGICPAWHLGAGGKCWLFTDELIIE
;
A
#
# COMPACT_ATOMS: atom_id res chain seq x y z
N MET A 1 0.86 16.01 -6.55
CA MET A 1 0.66 14.90 -7.49
C MET A 1 0.72 15.42 -8.93
N PHE A 2 -0.32 16.05 -9.50
CA PHE A 2 -0.39 16.49 -10.92
C PHE A 2 0.70 17.48 -11.39
N ASN A 3 1.37 18.17 -10.49
CA ASN A 3 2.45 19.15 -10.80
C ASN A 3 3.84 18.60 -10.45
N ALA A 4 3.97 17.33 -10.06
CA ALA A 4 5.26 16.71 -9.80
C ALA A 4 5.95 16.29 -11.11
N SER A 5 7.22 15.89 -11.06
CA SER A 5 7.90 15.22 -12.18
C SER A 5 7.19 13.92 -12.52
N THR A 6 7.22 13.54 -13.80
CA THR A 6 6.77 12.21 -14.27
C THR A 6 7.85 11.13 -14.10
N GLU A 7 9.01 11.47 -13.59
CA GLU A 7 10.07 10.50 -13.31
C GLU A 7 9.62 9.53 -12.23
N THR A 8 9.74 8.25 -12.51
CA THR A 8 9.43 7.16 -11.59
C THR A 8 10.73 6.47 -11.18
N SER A 9 10.77 5.99 -9.94
CA SER A 9 11.89 5.21 -9.41
C SER A 9 11.38 3.87 -8.89
N GLY A 10 12.25 2.87 -8.83
CA GLY A 10 11.90 1.55 -8.36
C GLY A 10 11.56 0.58 -9.50
N ARG A 11 10.71 -0.40 -9.22
CA ARG A 11 10.30 -1.41 -10.20
C ARG A 11 9.35 -0.81 -11.24
N GLU A 12 9.61 -1.09 -12.52
CA GLU A 12 8.61 -0.86 -13.56
C GLU A 12 7.31 -1.63 -13.25
N GLN A 13 6.19 -0.93 -13.35
CA GLN A 13 4.86 -1.49 -13.18
C GLN A 13 4.13 -1.31 -14.51
N PRO A 14 3.57 -2.38 -15.10
CA PRO A 14 2.86 -2.29 -16.38
C PRO A 14 1.70 -1.27 -16.37
N ASP A 15 1.08 -1.09 -15.21
CA ASP A 15 -0.08 -0.21 -15.05
C ASP A 15 0.29 1.24 -14.72
N VAL A 16 1.59 1.56 -14.53
CA VAL A 16 2.07 2.94 -14.31
C VAL A 16 2.30 3.61 -15.66
N THR A 17 1.21 3.89 -16.37
CA THR A 17 1.18 4.52 -17.70
C THR A 17 0.23 5.73 -17.67
N GLY A 18 0.25 6.56 -18.73
CA GLY A 18 -0.61 7.73 -18.83
C GLY A 18 -0.33 8.75 -17.73
N LEU A 19 0.96 9.08 -17.51
CA LEU A 19 1.40 9.92 -16.40
C LEU A 19 1.09 11.41 -16.63
N ILE A 20 0.48 12.05 -15.64
CA ILE A 20 0.39 13.51 -15.48
C ILE A 20 1.00 13.83 -14.10
N GLY A 21 2.25 14.23 -14.06
CA GLY A 21 3.03 14.23 -12.81
C GLY A 21 3.15 12.82 -12.24
N GLN A 22 2.71 12.61 -11.01
CA GLN A 22 2.65 11.30 -10.35
C GLN A 22 1.24 10.67 -10.37
N TYR A 23 0.34 11.19 -11.20
CA TYR A 23 -0.96 10.57 -11.48
C TYR A 23 -0.80 9.62 -12.66
N ALA A 24 -1.19 8.37 -12.48
CA ALA A 24 -1.15 7.33 -13.52
C ALA A 24 -2.58 7.00 -13.97
N HIS A 25 -2.98 7.48 -15.17
CA HIS A 25 -4.33 7.24 -15.67
C HIS A 25 -4.56 5.79 -16.09
N GLY A 26 -3.52 5.10 -16.55
CA GLY A 26 -3.58 3.69 -16.91
C GLY A 26 -3.79 2.72 -15.75
N ASN A 27 -3.96 3.23 -14.52
CA ASN A 27 -4.26 2.42 -13.33
C ASN A 27 -5.55 2.94 -12.68
N GLU A 28 -6.62 2.14 -12.67
CA GLU A 28 -7.98 2.49 -12.26
C GLU A 28 -8.10 3.01 -10.82
N PRO A 29 -7.31 2.58 -9.83
CA PRO A 29 -7.33 3.20 -8.50
C PRO A 29 -7.07 4.71 -8.52
N SER A 30 -6.48 5.25 -9.60
CA SER A 30 -6.24 6.68 -9.78
C SER A 30 -7.44 7.47 -10.30
N HIS A 31 -8.43 6.83 -10.93
CA HIS A 31 -9.50 7.47 -11.72
C HIS A 31 -10.33 8.50 -10.96
N HIS A 32 -10.50 8.35 -9.65
CA HIS A 32 -11.21 9.31 -8.80
C HIS A 32 -10.40 10.58 -8.48
N MET A 33 -9.08 10.55 -8.59
CA MET A 33 -8.19 11.57 -8.03
C MET A 33 -8.35 12.94 -8.68
N ALA A 34 -8.61 13.00 -9.99
CA ALA A 34 -8.86 14.25 -10.70
C ALA A 34 -10.09 14.99 -10.18
N TYR A 35 -11.08 14.25 -9.68
CA TYR A 35 -12.35 14.77 -9.16
C TYR A 35 -12.29 15.24 -7.70
N LEU A 36 -11.23 14.92 -6.96
CA LEU A 36 -11.10 15.28 -5.54
C LEU A 36 -11.03 16.79 -5.29
N TYR A 37 -10.71 17.59 -6.30
CA TYR A 37 -10.74 19.05 -6.16
C TYR A 37 -12.15 19.60 -5.91
N ASN A 38 -13.21 18.92 -6.35
CA ASN A 38 -14.58 19.30 -6.03
C ASN A 38 -14.85 19.22 -4.53
N TYR A 39 -14.28 18.23 -3.84
CA TYR A 39 -14.46 18.01 -2.40
C TYR A 39 -13.77 19.05 -1.51
N VAL A 40 -12.89 19.85 -2.10
CA VAL A 40 -12.22 20.97 -1.43
C VAL A 40 -12.63 22.34 -2.01
N GLY A 41 -13.77 22.40 -2.71
CA GLY A 41 -14.36 23.63 -3.25
C GLY A 41 -13.54 24.26 -4.39
N LYS A 42 -12.83 23.43 -5.18
CA LYS A 42 -12.04 23.92 -6.34
C LYS A 42 -12.39 23.21 -7.64
N PRO A 43 -13.69 23.18 -8.06
CA PRO A 43 -14.15 22.44 -9.23
C PRO A 43 -13.44 22.85 -10.53
N HIS A 44 -13.03 24.10 -10.68
CA HIS A 44 -12.24 24.53 -11.84
C HIS A 44 -10.93 23.75 -12.03
N LYS A 45 -10.32 23.23 -10.94
CA LYS A 45 -9.13 22.38 -11.05
C LYS A 45 -9.48 20.98 -11.55
N THR A 46 -10.61 20.42 -11.10
CA THR A 46 -11.15 19.18 -11.67
C THR A 46 -11.39 19.35 -13.16
N GLN A 47 -12.09 20.41 -13.57
CA GLN A 47 -12.40 20.67 -14.97
C GLN A 47 -11.15 20.72 -15.84
N LYS A 48 -10.09 21.40 -15.38
CA LYS A 48 -8.83 21.48 -16.07
C LYS A 48 -8.16 20.09 -16.23
N ILE A 49 -8.05 19.34 -15.13
CA ILE A 49 -7.33 18.06 -15.15
C ILE A 49 -8.13 16.99 -15.90
N VAL A 50 -9.46 16.93 -15.71
CA VAL A 50 -10.31 15.97 -16.42
C VAL A 50 -10.25 16.25 -17.93
N ARG A 51 -10.28 17.53 -18.36
CA ARG A 51 -10.13 17.87 -19.78
C ARG A 51 -8.77 17.46 -20.31
N GLN A 52 -7.70 17.72 -19.59
CA GLN A 52 -6.35 17.29 -19.96
C GLN A 52 -6.28 15.75 -20.13
N ILE A 53 -6.85 14.98 -19.21
CA ILE A 53 -6.89 13.52 -19.32
C ILE A 53 -7.67 13.09 -20.57
N LEU A 54 -8.85 13.67 -20.82
CA LEU A 54 -9.66 13.35 -22.00
C LEU A 54 -8.94 13.62 -23.32
N ASP A 55 -8.16 14.71 -23.37
CA ASP A 55 -7.47 15.14 -24.59
C ASP A 55 -6.13 14.38 -24.81
N GLU A 56 -5.42 14.02 -23.74
CA GLU A 56 -4.04 13.48 -23.84
C GLU A 56 -3.97 11.95 -23.68
N GLN A 57 -4.94 11.33 -22.97
CA GLN A 57 -4.84 9.92 -22.58
C GLN A 57 -5.74 8.98 -23.41
N TYR A 58 -6.54 9.54 -24.31
CA TYR A 58 -7.45 8.79 -25.18
C TYR A 58 -7.30 9.23 -26.64
N THR A 59 -7.31 8.26 -27.54
CA THR A 59 -7.28 8.51 -28.99
C THR A 59 -8.31 7.65 -29.72
N SER A 60 -8.58 7.96 -30.99
CA SER A 60 -9.46 7.16 -31.86
C SER A 60 -8.75 5.98 -32.54
N LEU A 61 -7.51 5.70 -32.18
CA LEU A 61 -6.72 4.59 -32.73
C LEU A 61 -6.99 3.28 -32.00
N PRO A 62 -6.67 2.10 -32.59
CA PRO A 62 -6.84 0.81 -31.93
C PRO A 62 -6.13 0.67 -30.59
N ASP A 63 -5.01 1.36 -30.41
CA ASP A 63 -4.21 1.46 -29.18
C ASP A 63 -4.50 2.75 -28.39
N GLY A 64 -5.73 3.25 -28.48
CA GLY A 64 -6.13 4.57 -27.98
C GLY A 64 -6.30 4.71 -26.48
N LEU A 65 -5.94 3.72 -25.69
CA LEU A 65 -5.97 3.75 -24.22
C LEU A 65 -4.55 3.84 -23.64
N SER A 66 -4.39 4.57 -22.54
CA SER A 66 -3.09 4.72 -21.87
C SER A 66 -2.75 3.57 -20.90
N GLY A 67 -3.41 2.43 -20.98
CA GLY A 67 -3.21 1.25 -20.16
C GLY A 67 -4.09 0.11 -20.63
N ASN A 68 -4.31 -0.90 -19.77
CA ASN A 68 -5.26 -1.96 -20.04
C ASN A 68 -6.70 -1.44 -19.95
N GLU A 69 -7.62 -2.07 -20.68
CA GLU A 69 -9.05 -1.71 -20.64
C GLU A 69 -9.72 -2.07 -19.30
N ASP A 70 -9.26 -3.16 -18.71
CA ASP A 70 -9.71 -3.72 -17.42
C ASP A 70 -11.24 -3.85 -17.30
N CYS A 71 -11.77 -4.73 -18.14
CA CYS A 71 -13.21 -5.07 -18.16
C CYS A 71 -14.13 -3.88 -18.45
N GLY A 72 -13.68 -2.90 -19.21
CA GLY A 72 -14.47 -1.73 -19.61
C GLY A 72 -14.34 -0.52 -18.69
N GLN A 73 -13.47 -0.55 -17.68
CA GLN A 73 -13.32 0.55 -16.72
C GLN A 73 -12.74 1.81 -17.39
N MET A 74 -11.74 1.68 -18.27
CA MET A 74 -11.15 2.80 -18.98
C MET A 74 -12.14 3.48 -19.91
N SER A 75 -12.90 2.71 -20.69
CA SER A 75 -13.97 3.24 -21.56
C SER A 75 -15.11 3.85 -20.75
N ALA A 76 -15.51 3.24 -19.65
CA ALA A 76 -16.56 3.78 -18.77
C ALA A 76 -16.16 5.13 -18.17
N TRP A 77 -14.88 5.27 -17.75
CA TRP A 77 -14.35 6.54 -17.26
C TRP A 77 -14.43 7.62 -18.34
N TYR A 78 -13.97 7.29 -19.56
CA TYR A 78 -14.02 8.22 -20.70
C TYR A 78 -15.46 8.66 -21.00
N VAL A 79 -16.37 7.71 -21.16
CA VAL A 79 -17.77 8.00 -21.54
C VAL A 79 -18.46 8.87 -20.49
N LEU A 80 -18.32 8.52 -19.20
CA LEU A 80 -18.93 9.31 -18.12
C LEU A 80 -18.28 10.70 -18.01
N SER A 81 -16.96 10.79 -18.04
CA SER A 81 -16.23 12.05 -17.93
C SER A 81 -16.49 12.96 -19.14
N ALA A 82 -16.58 12.40 -20.36
CA ALA A 82 -16.94 13.13 -21.58
C ALA A 82 -18.35 13.70 -21.55
N MET A 83 -19.30 13.03 -20.86
CA MET A 83 -20.63 13.56 -20.56
C MET A 83 -20.61 14.68 -19.50
N GLY A 84 -19.52 14.82 -18.75
CA GLY A 84 -19.33 15.87 -17.76
C GLY A 84 -19.47 15.46 -16.30
N PHE A 85 -19.51 14.18 -15.96
CA PHE A 85 -19.55 13.72 -14.57
C PHE A 85 -18.95 12.32 -14.40
N TYR A 86 -18.64 11.94 -13.14
CA TYR A 86 -18.10 10.62 -12.82
C TYR A 86 -18.52 10.15 -11.43
N SER A 87 -18.66 8.83 -11.26
CA SER A 87 -18.95 8.20 -9.98
C SER A 87 -17.67 8.01 -9.18
N VAL A 88 -17.27 9.01 -8.39
CA VAL A 88 -16.05 8.97 -7.57
C VAL A 88 -16.11 7.89 -6.49
N THR A 89 -17.30 7.66 -5.94
CA THR A 89 -17.55 6.64 -4.90
C THR A 89 -18.68 5.74 -5.35
N PRO A 90 -18.37 4.59 -5.96
CA PRO A 90 -19.41 3.63 -6.39
C PRO A 90 -20.31 3.23 -5.22
N GLY A 91 -21.62 3.17 -5.50
CA GLY A 91 -22.64 2.87 -4.52
C GLY A 91 -23.24 4.08 -3.78
N LEU A 92 -22.71 5.28 -4.00
CA LEU A 92 -23.39 6.52 -3.59
C LEU A 92 -24.38 6.98 -4.66
N ASP A 93 -25.35 7.78 -4.26
CA ASP A 93 -26.48 8.25 -5.09
C ASP A 93 -26.18 9.54 -5.87
N TYR A 94 -24.90 9.90 -6.04
CA TYR A 94 -24.51 11.10 -6.78
C TYR A 94 -23.25 10.88 -7.62
N TYR A 95 -23.07 11.78 -8.61
CA TYR A 95 -21.93 11.86 -9.49
C TYR A 95 -21.28 13.23 -9.34
N THR A 96 -19.95 13.24 -9.31
CA THR A 96 -19.16 14.49 -9.23
C THR A 96 -19.04 15.09 -10.62
N ILE A 97 -19.27 16.39 -10.75
CA ILE A 97 -19.25 17.10 -12.05
C ILE A 97 -17.80 17.45 -12.40
N GLY A 98 -17.40 17.08 -13.62
CA GLY A 98 -16.16 17.44 -14.28
C GLY A 98 -16.36 18.52 -15.33
N THR A 99 -15.97 18.24 -16.58
CA THR A 99 -16.17 19.11 -17.74
C THR A 99 -16.66 18.30 -18.93
N PRO A 100 -17.82 18.63 -19.52
CA PRO A 100 -18.28 17.97 -20.74
C PRO A 100 -17.41 18.37 -21.94
N ILE A 101 -17.31 17.45 -22.92
CA ILE A 101 -16.64 17.74 -24.20
C ILE A 101 -17.61 17.83 -25.39
N PHE A 102 -18.86 17.40 -25.21
CA PHE A 102 -19.90 17.45 -26.25
C PHE A 102 -20.86 18.61 -26.00
N GLU A 103 -21.29 19.26 -27.08
CA GLU A 103 -22.30 20.31 -26.99
C GLU A 103 -23.64 19.79 -26.45
N LYS A 104 -23.97 18.54 -26.77
CA LYS A 104 -25.19 17.89 -26.29
C LYS A 104 -25.04 16.39 -26.16
N VAL A 105 -25.50 15.86 -25.04
CA VAL A 105 -25.62 14.42 -24.78
C VAL A 105 -27.07 14.14 -24.34
N THR A 106 -27.66 13.06 -24.84
CA THR A 106 -28.96 12.58 -24.37
C THR A 106 -28.86 11.16 -23.87
N ILE A 107 -29.24 10.94 -22.64
CA ILE A 107 -29.33 9.64 -22.00
C ILE A 107 -30.75 9.16 -22.04
N ASN A 108 -31.03 8.13 -22.85
CA ASN A 108 -32.33 7.47 -22.89
C ASN A 108 -32.41 6.45 -21.76
N LEU A 109 -33.38 6.60 -20.89
CA LEU A 109 -33.54 5.81 -19.68
C LEU A 109 -34.53 4.66 -19.90
N GLU A 110 -34.34 3.55 -19.22
CA GLU A 110 -35.18 2.34 -19.32
C GLU A 110 -36.65 2.62 -18.92
N ASN A 111 -36.89 3.62 -18.07
CA ASN A 111 -38.24 4.05 -17.68
C ASN A 111 -38.97 4.91 -18.73
N GLY A 112 -38.38 5.08 -19.92
CA GLY A 112 -38.93 5.86 -21.02
C GLY A 112 -38.64 7.36 -20.95
N ASN A 113 -38.00 7.84 -19.87
CA ASN A 113 -37.59 9.23 -19.76
C ASN A 113 -36.27 9.48 -20.53
N ALA A 114 -35.93 10.74 -20.75
CA ALA A 114 -34.63 11.15 -21.27
C ALA A 114 -34.03 12.23 -20.38
N PHE A 115 -32.70 12.15 -20.16
CA PHE A 115 -31.95 13.19 -19.49
C PHE A 115 -30.95 13.80 -20.49
N THR A 116 -31.00 15.11 -20.67
CA THR A 116 -30.16 15.81 -21.65
C THR A 116 -29.16 16.70 -20.94
N ILE A 117 -27.90 16.59 -21.31
CA ILE A 117 -26.80 17.48 -20.90
C ILE A 117 -26.49 18.38 -22.08
N VAL A 118 -26.49 19.69 -21.86
CA VAL A 118 -26.16 20.71 -22.86
C VAL A 118 -25.00 21.53 -22.33
N ALA A 119 -23.97 21.73 -23.14
CA ALA A 119 -22.80 22.55 -22.80
C ALA A 119 -22.64 23.66 -23.84
N ASN A 120 -23.31 24.80 -23.57
CA ASN A 120 -23.25 25.96 -24.45
C ASN A 120 -21.82 26.51 -24.52
N ASN A 121 -21.36 26.81 -25.74
CA ASN A 121 -20.03 27.36 -26.03
C ASN A 121 -18.85 26.45 -25.66
N VAL A 122 -19.06 25.15 -25.42
CA VAL A 122 -17.96 24.19 -25.15
C VAL A 122 -16.99 24.16 -26.33
N SER A 123 -15.69 24.17 -26.05
CA SER A 123 -14.62 24.08 -27.05
C SER A 123 -13.32 23.68 -26.39
N ASP A 124 -12.23 23.54 -27.16
CA ASP A 124 -10.89 23.26 -26.63
C ASP A 124 -10.38 24.35 -25.67
N LYS A 125 -10.93 25.58 -25.74
CA LYS A 125 -10.59 26.69 -24.85
C LYS A 125 -11.63 26.92 -23.77
N ASN A 126 -12.89 26.67 -24.06
CA ASN A 126 -14.00 26.89 -23.13
C ASN A 126 -14.29 25.60 -22.35
N ILE A 127 -13.44 25.33 -21.38
CA ILE A 127 -13.47 24.09 -20.57
C ILE A 127 -14.02 24.30 -19.16
N TYR A 128 -14.24 25.55 -18.76
CA TYR A 128 -14.68 25.89 -17.40
C TYR A 128 -16.17 26.24 -17.39
N ILE A 129 -16.91 25.62 -16.47
CA ILE A 129 -18.33 25.94 -16.23
C ILE A 129 -18.41 27.31 -15.57
N GLN A 130 -19.14 28.23 -16.18
CA GLN A 130 -19.42 29.57 -15.66
C GLN A 130 -20.70 29.62 -14.84
N SER A 131 -21.74 28.93 -15.30
CA SER A 131 -23.00 28.75 -14.62
C SER A 131 -23.70 27.48 -15.10
N ALA A 132 -24.67 27.00 -14.32
CA ALA A 132 -25.46 25.85 -14.70
C ALA A 132 -26.94 26.00 -14.30
N THR A 133 -27.81 25.29 -15.03
CA THR A 133 -29.20 25.11 -14.63
C THR A 133 -29.61 23.66 -14.74
N LEU A 134 -30.36 23.17 -13.74
CA LEU A 134 -31.03 21.86 -13.75
C LEU A 134 -32.52 22.08 -13.88
N ASN A 135 -33.11 21.60 -14.97
CA ASN A 135 -34.55 21.79 -15.26
C ASN A 135 -34.97 23.26 -15.17
N ARG A 136 -34.18 24.17 -15.78
CA ARG A 136 -34.37 25.63 -15.82
C ARG A 136 -34.20 26.34 -14.47
N LYS A 137 -33.78 25.67 -13.41
CA LYS A 137 -33.44 26.26 -12.10
C LYS A 137 -31.96 26.40 -11.95
N ILE A 138 -31.48 27.50 -11.33
CA ILE A 138 -30.07 27.70 -11.03
C ILE A 138 -29.52 26.49 -10.28
N PHE A 139 -28.38 26.01 -10.71
CA PHE A 139 -27.72 24.82 -10.18
C PHE A 139 -26.26 25.14 -9.84
N GLU A 140 -25.93 25.15 -8.55
CA GLU A 140 -24.61 25.54 -8.04
C GLU A 140 -23.88 24.40 -7.33
N HIS A 141 -24.39 23.16 -7.44
CA HIS A 141 -23.73 22.00 -6.90
C HIS A 141 -22.65 21.48 -7.84
N SER A 142 -21.46 21.17 -7.31
CA SER A 142 -20.41 20.48 -8.08
C SER A 142 -20.64 18.96 -8.18
N PHE A 143 -21.85 18.49 -7.92
CA PHE A 143 -22.31 17.10 -8.06
C PHE A 143 -23.79 17.05 -8.43
N ILE A 144 -24.22 15.97 -9.07
CA ILE A 144 -25.62 15.71 -9.41
C ILE A 144 -26.07 14.37 -8.82
N LYS A 145 -27.33 14.30 -8.34
CA LYS A 145 -27.87 13.05 -7.79
C LYS A 145 -28.34 12.12 -8.91
N HIS A 146 -28.15 10.82 -8.69
CA HIS A 146 -28.67 9.79 -9.59
C HIS A 146 -30.19 9.93 -9.77
N SER A 147 -30.92 10.24 -8.68
CA SER A 147 -32.37 10.47 -8.71
C SER A 147 -32.81 11.64 -9.60
N ASP A 148 -31.97 12.64 -9.84
CA ASP A 148 -32.25 13.75 -10.71
C ASP A 148 -32.11 13.35 -12.19
N ILE A 149 -31.15 12.46 -12.49
CA ILE A 149 -30.96 11.92 -13.84
C ILE A 149 -32.11 11.00 -14.23
N ILE A 150 -32.49 10.03 -13.39
CA ILE A 150 -33.50 9.03 -13.71
C ILE A 150 -34.94 9.61 -13.79
N LYS A 151 -35.19 10.77 -13.20
CA LYS A 151 -36.46 11.50 -13.42
C LYS A 151 -36.60 12.08 -14.84
N GLY A 152 -35.48 12.14 -15.57
CA GLY A 152 -35.40 12.85 -16.83
C GLY A 152 -35.29 14.37 -16.65
N GLY A 153 -35.12 15.09 -17.76
CA GLY A 153 -34.99 16.54 -17.77
C GLY A 153 -33.71 17.02 -18.42
N SER A 154 -33.19 18.17 -17.97
CA SER A 154 -32.00 18.76 -18.60
C SER A 154 -31.07 19.43 -17.60
N LEU A 155 -29.77 19.21 -17.79
CA LEU A 155 -28.65 19.92 -17.15
C LEU A 155 -27.97 20.77 -18.22
N VAL A 156 -27.98 22.08 -18.06
CA VAL A 156 -27.39 23.02 -19.03
C VAL A 156 -26.23 23.75 -18.37
N PHE A 157 -25.08 23.72 -19.00
CA PHE A 157 -23.86 24.44 -18.62
C PHE A 157 -23.62 25.61 -19.59
N GLU A 158 -23.17 26.75 -19.06
CA GLU A 158 -22.54 27.82 -19.82
C GLU A 158 -21.05 27.69 -19.63
N MET A 159 -20.34 27.44 -20.74
CA MET A 159 -18.89 27.19 -20.71
C MET A 159 -18.09 28.45 -21.06
N GLY A 160 -16.88 28.57 -20.47
CA GLY A 160 -15.98 29.68 -20.72
C GLY A 160 -14.51 29.27 -20.60
N SER A 161 -13.64 30.20 -21.04
CA SER A 161 -12.18 29.95 -21.11
C SER A 161 -11.42 30.28 -19.82
N LYS A 162 -12.08 30.88 -18.83
CA LYS A 162 -11.46 31.25 -17.55
C LYS A 162 -12.07 30.46 -16.40
N PRO A 163 -11.25 30.07 -15.40
CA PRO A 163 -11.76 29.50 -14.15
C PRO A 163 -12.85 30.37 -13.52
N SER A 164 -13.86 29.76 -12.95
CA SER A 164 -14.96 30.41 -12.23
C SER A 164 -15.08 29.81 -10.82
N ASP A 165 -15.88 30.44 -9.97
CA ASP A 165 -16.21 29.95 -8.63
C ASP A 165 -17.50 29.07 -8.63
N TRP A 166 -18.06 28.75 -9.80
CA TRP A 166 -19.21 27.87 -9.89
C TRP A 166 -18.94 26.55 -9.17
N GLY A 167 -19.89 26.10 -8.35
CA GLY A 167 -19.81 24.83 -7.62
C GLY A 167 -18.84 24.81 -6.42
N SER A 168 -18.17 25.93 -6.11
CA SER A 168 -17.19 25.99 -5.00
C SER A 168 -17.83 25.94 -3.61
N GLY A 169 -19.06 26.45 -3.46
CA GLY A 169 -19.79 26.51 -2.19
C GLY A 169 -20.61 25.25 -1.87
N LEU A 170 -21.05 24.52 -2.89
CA LEU A 170 -21.90 23.33 -2.75
C LEU A 170 -21.15 22.09 -3.26
N ILE A 171 -20.30 21.54 -2.39
CA ILE A 171 -19.38 20.43 -2.66
C ILE A 171 -20.06 19.06 -2.48
N PRO A 172 -19.53 17.98 -3.09
CA PRO A 172 -20.04 16.64 -2.89
C PRO A 172 -19.98 16.23 -1.40
N PRO A 173 -20.99 15.52 -0.88
CA PRO A 173 -20.97 15.05 0.51
C PRO A 173 -19.87 14.00 0.70
N SER A 174 -19.05 14.19 1.72
CA SER A 174 -17.95 13.27 2.05
C SER A 174 -17.91 12.89 3.53
N LYS A 175 -18.84 13.40 4.32
CA LYS A 175 -18.88 13.22 5.77
C LYS A 175 -19.71 11.99 6.13
N ILE A 176 -19.14 11.12 6.95
CA ILE A 176 -19.86 10.05 7.62
C ILE A 176 -20.53 10.65 8.87
N GLU A 177 -21.84 10.88 8.81
CA GLU A 177 -22.59 11.55 9.88
C GLU A 177 -22.87 10.64 11.08
N ARG A 178 -22.92 9.32 10.89
CA ARG A 178 -23.17 8.33 11.93
C ARG A 178 -22.04 7.33 12.02
N ASN A 179 -20.93 7.73 12.59
CA ASN A 179 -19.83 6.81 12.89
C ASN A 179 -20.15 6.04 14.18
N ARG A 180 -20.54 4.75 14.04
CA ARG A 180 -20.75 3.84 15.16
C ARG A 180 -19.46 3.13 15.60
N ILE A 181 -18.38 3.31 14.86
CA ILE A 181 -17.08 2.69 15.11
C ILE A 181 -16.23 3.69 15.88
N ILE A 182 -15.71 3.26 17.02
CA ILE A 182 -14.67 4.00 17.72
C ILE A 182 -13.33 3.54 17.12
N PRO A 183 -12.56 4.45 16.49
CA PRO A 183 -11.26 4.11 15.93
C PRO A 183 -10.34 3.57 17.03
N VAL A 184 -9.57 2.55 16.70
CA VAL A 184 -8.48 2.07 17.54
C VAL A 184 -7.40 3.14 17.66
N PRO A 185 -6.64 3.19 18.75
CA PRO A 185 -5.47 4.06 18.84
C PRO A 185 -4.37 3.60 17.87
N TYR A 186 -3.36 4.41 17.70
CA TYR A 186 -2.17 4.06 16.91
C TYR A 186 -0.90 4.32 17.71
N PHE A 187 0.15 3.55 17.39
CA PHE A 187 1.46 3.69 17.98
C PHE A 187 2.32 4.68 17.19
N VAL A 188 3.10 5.50 17.90
CA VAL A 188 4.13 6.38 17.35
C VAL A 188 5.44 6.04 18.05
N ALA A 189 6.30 5.33 17.35
CA ALA A 189 7.63 4.92 17.79
C ALA A 189 8.60 5.00 16.59
N GLU A 190 9.88 5.18 16.85
CA GLU A 190 10.90 5.27 15.80
C GLU A 190 11.15 3.92 15.12
N SER A 191 11.01 2.83 15.87
CA SER A 191 11.25 1.45 15.44
C SER A 191 10.47 0.48 16.33
N GLN A 192 10.46 -0.80 15.98
CA GLN A 192 10.04 -1.89 16.86
C GLN A 192 11.22 -2.49 17.66
N THR A 193 12.45 -2.09 17.36
CA THR A 193 13.65 -2.55 18.05
C THR A 193 14.43 -1.39 18.65
N PHE A 194 15.09 -1.62 19.77
CA PHE A 194 15.84 -0.58 20.47
C PHE A 194 16.99 -1.18 21.29
N ALA A 195 18.00 -0.36 21.54
CA ALA A 195 19.21 -0.80 22.24
C ALA A 195 19.13 -0.63 23.75
N GLU A 196 18.82 0.56 24.23
CA GLU A 196 18.82 0.88 25.66
C GLU A 196 17.41 1.12 26.19
N LYS A 197 16.72 2.11 25.67
CA LYS A 197 15.36 2.48 26.00
C LYS A 197 14.63 3.00 24.78
N MET A 198 13.31 2.85 24.78
CA MET A 198 12.45 3.39 23.74
C MET A 198 11.28 4.18 24.36
N THR A 199 10.93 5.27 23.71
CA THR A 199 9.76 6.07 24.05
C THR A 199 8.68 5.84 23.01
N ILE A 200 7.50 5.38 23.46
CA ILE A 200 6.35 5.07 22.62
C ILE A 200 5.23 6.05 22.97
N LYS A 201 4.69 6.70 21.96
CA LYS A 201 3.50 7.55 22.11
C LYS A 201 2.30 6.84 21.52
N LEU A 202 1.13 7.07 22.14
CA LEU A 202 -0.14 6.62 21.60
C LEU A 202 -0.94 7.82 21.12
N GLY A 203 -1.60 7.66 19.97
CA GLY A 203 -2.49 8.67 19.39
C GLY A 203 -3.86 8.09 19.05
N SER A 204 -4.87 8.94 18.93
CA SER A 204 -6.19 8.56 18.46
C SER A 204 -6.71 9.55 17.41
N ALA A 205 -7.43 9.05 16.40
CA ALA A 205 -8.08 9.86 15.38
C ALA A 205 -9.32 10.62 15.91
N VAL A 206 -9.77 10.31 17.13
CA VAL A 206 -10.93 10.95 17.78
C VAL A 206 -10.57 11.46 19.16
N ARG A 207 -11.28 12.46 19.66
CA ARG A 207 -11.19 12.86 21.06
C ARG A 207 -11.80 11.75 21.92
N GLY A 208 -11.00 11.14 22.78
CA GLY A 208 -11.34 10.06 23.69
C GLY A 208 -10.12 9.69 24.51
N ASP A 209 -10.33 8.99 25.61
CA ASP A 209 -9.25 8.50 26.45
C ASP A 209 -8.67 7.21 25.87
N ILE A 210 -7.35 7.07 25.93
CA ILE A 210 -6.65 5.86 25.56
C ILE A 210 -6.27 5.10 26.84
N TYR A 211 -6.46 3.80 26.83
CA TYR A 211 -5.98 2.90 27.88
C TYR A 211 -5.02 1.89 27.29
N TYR A 212 -4.00 1.52 28.04
CA TYR A 212 -3.00 0.56 27.62
C TYR A 212 -2.57 -0.38 28.75
N ALA A 213 -2.05 -1.53 28.37
CA ALA A 213 -1.41 -2.53 29.23
C ALA A 213 -0.06 -2.92 28.64
N ILE A 214 0.91 -3.23 29.48
CA ILE A 214 2.23 -3.75 29.10
C ILE A 214 2.30 -5.22 29.58
N ASN A 215 2.68 -6.13 28.68
CA ASN A 215 2.88 -7.56 28.96
C ASN A 215 1.68 -8.23 29.67
N GLY A 216 0.45 -7.81 29.35
CA GLY A 216 -0.76 -8.37 29.94
C GLY A 216 -1.09 -7.88 31.35
N GLU A 217 -0.38 -6.86 31.87
CA GLU A 217 -0.70 -6.20 33.13
C GLU A 217 -2.06 -5.47 33.08
N GLN A 218 -2.47 -4.90 34.21
CA GLN A 218 -3.71 -4.13 34.27
C GLN A 218 -3.68 -2.91 33.34
N GLU A 219 -4.79 -2.67 32.65
CA GLU A 219 -4.90 -1.47 31.78
C GLU A 219 -4.92 -0.20 32.64
N ILE A 220 -4.12 0.77 32.23
CA ILE A 220 -4.05 2.11 32.82
C ILE A 220 -4.33 3.18 31.76
N LYS A 221 -4.79 4.35 32.19
CA LYS A 221 -5.02 5.49 31.32
C LYS A 221 -3.69 6.03 30.77
N TYR A 222 -3.67 6.35 29.48
CA TYR A 222 -2.51 6.94 28.83
C TYR A 222 -2.51 8.46 29.02
N ASP A 223 -1.61 8.96 29.85
CA ASP A 223 -1.42 10.39 30.08
C ASP A 223 -0.03 10.88 29.66
N ASN A 224 0.97 9.99 29.60
CA ASN A 224 2.34 10.30 29.27
C ASN A 224 2.93 9.24 28.33
N PRO A 225 3.99 9.58 27.54
CA PRO A 225 4.71 8.62 26.73
C PRO A 225 5.20 7.42 27.54
N ILE A 226 5.05 6.22 26.99
CA ILE A 226 5.48 4.96 27.60
C ILE A 226 6.98 4.79 27.34
N ILE A 227 7.75 4.53 28.40
CA ILE A 227 9.19 4.27 28.30
C ILE A 227 9.43 2.81 28.65
N ILE A 228 10.05 2.07 27.75
CA ILE A 228 10.46 0.68 27.92
C ILE A 228 11.98 0.55 27.86
N ASN A 229 12.55 -0.43 28.58
CA ASN A 229 14.00 -0.76 28.60
C ASN A 229 14.26 -2.27 28.49
N LYS A 230 13.21 -3.06 28.26
CA LYS A 230 13.19 -4.50 27.99
C LYS A 230 12.10 -4.80 26.99
N ASP A 231 12.07 -6.00 26.45
CA ASP A 231 11.01 -6.48 25.58
C ASP A 231 9.64 -6.23 26.19
N ALA A 232 8.71 -5.77 25.35
CA ALA A 232 7.38 -5.42 25.78
C ALA A 232 6.34 -5.64 24.66
N GLU A 233 5.23 -6.29 25.01
CA GLU A 233 3.99 -6.18 24.27
C GLU A 233 3.17 -5.03 24.86
N ILE A 234 2.78 -4.06 24.05
CA ILE A 234 1.89 -2.98 24.46
C ILE A 234 0.55 -3.17 23.73
N LYS A 235 -0.51 -3.38 24.53
CA LYS A 235 -1.88 -3.49 24.03
C LYS A 235 -2.65 -2.24 24.44
N CYS A 236 -3.41 -1.65 23.49
CA CYS A 236 -4.15 -0.43 23.78
C CYS A 236 -5.51 -0.37 23.09
N ARG A 237 -6.41 0.47 23.60
CA ARG A 237 -7.73 0.74 23.06
C ARG A 237 -8.21 2.15 23.47
N THR A 238 -9.16 2.69 22.71
CA THR A 238 -9.76 4.01 22.95
C THR A 238 -11.16 3.84 23.59
N ILE A 239 -11.50 4.71 24.54
CA ILE A 239 -12.89 4.87 25.01
C ILE A 239 -13.39 6.25 24.62
N LYS A 240 -14.62 6.30 24.12
CA LYS A 240 -15.35 7.53 23.79
C LYS A 240 -16.84 7.32 24.01
N ASP A 241 -17.52 8.26 24.70
CA ASP A 241 -18.95 8.18 24.97
C ASP A 241 -19.36 6.81 25.54
N ASP A 242 -18.61 6.34 26.55
CA ASP A 242 -18.76 5.04 27.25
C ASP A 242 -18.65 3.80 26.35
N LYS A 243 -18.09 3.94 25.15
CA LYS A 243 -17.89 2.83 24.22
C LYS A 243 -16.41 2.62 23.95
N TRP A 244 -16.01 1.35 23.94
CA TRP A 244 -14.64 0.93 23.65
C TRP A 244 -14.42 0.63 22.16
N SER A 245 -13.25 1.00 21.67
CA SER A 245 -12.75 0.46 20.41
C SER A 245 -12.35 -1.01 20.56
N LYS A 246 -12.06 -1.67 19.44
CA LYS A 246 -11.24 -2.90 19.48
C LYS A 246 -9.86 -2.57 20.06
N SER A 247 -9.19 -3.59 20.64
CA SER A 247 -7.80 -3.47 21.05
C SER A 247 -6.86 -3.71 19.87
N ILE A 248 -5.72 -3.06 19.90
CA ILE A 248 -4.55 -3.37 19.07
C ILE A 248 -3.35 -3.61 19.97
N SER A 249 -2.35 -4.38 19.49
CA SER A 249 -1.07 -4.57 20.18
C SER A 249 0.10 -4.37 19.25
N ALA A 250 1.25 -4.02 19.84
CA ALA A 250 2.54 -3.97 19.18
C ALA A 250 3.62 -4.54 20.09
N ASN A 251 4.56 -5.28 19.51
CA ASN A 251 5.70 -5.84 20.20
C ASN A 251 6.94 -4.98 19.94
N TYR A 252 7.73 -4.77 21.00
CA TYR A 252 8.97 -4.03 20.96
C TYR A 252 10.07 -4.89 21.55
N TYR A 253 11.23 -4.94 20.88
CA TYR A 253 12.33 -5.85 21.21
C TYR A 253 13.60 -5.08 21.50
N LYS A 254 14.24 -5.41 22.64
CA LYS A 254 15.56 -4.91 22.96
C LYS A 254 16.60 -5.73 22.24
N ILE A 255 17.37 -5.08 21.37
CA ILE A 255 18.42 -5.73 20.59
C ILE A 255 19.78 -5.53 21.23
N ASP A 256 20.69 -6.50 20.97
CA ASP A 256 22.09 -6.39 21.32
C ASP A 256 22.84 -5.58 20.25
N ASN A 257 23.25 -4.36 20.59
CA ASN A 257 24.01 -3.48 19.71
C ASN A 257 25.38 -3.99 19.30
N LYS A 258 25.86 -5.08 19.92
CA LYS A 258 27.17 -5.64 19.61
C LYS A 258 27.17 -6.41 18.30
N LYS A 259 26.01 -6.85 17.83
CA LYS A 259 25.91 -7.58 16.56
C LYS A 259 26.03 -6.63 15.36
N SER A 260 26.79 -7.06 14.36
CA SER A 260 26.81 -6.45 13.04
C SER A 260 26.75 -7.51 11.95
N ILE A 261 26.37 -7.09 10.74
CA ILE A 261 26.17 -7.99 9.60
C ILE A 261 26.83 -7.41 8.36
N VAL A 262 27.40 -8.29 7.55
CA VAL A 262 27.83 -8.02 6.18
C VAL A 262 27.06 -8.95 5.26
N LEU A 263 26.22 -8.37 4.40
CA LEU A 263 25.53 -9.10 3.33
C LEU A 263 26.47 -9.18 2.13
N HIS A 264 26.61 -10.38 1.56
CA HIS A 264 27.34 -10.64 0.31
C HIS A 264 26.38 -10.91 -0.86
N SER A 265 25.09 -10.72 -0.62
CA SER A 265 24.02 -10.91 -1.60
C SER A 265 23.12 -9.67 -1.64
N ASP A 266 22.67 -9.30 -2.84
CA ASP A 266 21.74 -8.18 -3.03
C ASP A 266 20.30 -8.62 -2.80
N TYR A 267 19.57 -7.85 -2.00
CA TYR A 267 18.14 -8.00 -1.82
C TYR A 267 17.38 -7.00 -2.73
N ALA A 268 16.14 -7.31 -3.05
CA ALA A 268 15.31 -6.44 -3.87
C ALA A 268 14.78 -5.25 -3.05
N ASN A 269 14.89 -4.03 -3.59
CA ASN A 269 14.45 -2.80 -2.92
C ASN A 269 12.99 -2.85 -2.44
N GLN A 270 12.11 -3.52 -3.20
CA GLN A 270 10.70 -3.68 -2.84
C GLN A 270 10.44 -4.63 -1.68
N TYR A 271 11.45 -5.43 -1.29
CA TYR A 271 11.40 -6.38 -0.18
C TYR A 271 12.67 -6.24 0.66
N ALA A 272 12.94 -5.01 1.07
CA ALA A 272 14.16 -4.68 1.81
C ALA A 272 14.04 -4.95 3.32
N ALA A 273 12.81 -5.04 3.85
CA ALA A 273 12.55 -5.10 5.29
C ALA A 273 13.34 -3.99 6.05
N ALA A 274 14.18 -4.33 7.03
CA ALA A 274 15.05 -3.39 7.75
C ALA A 274 16.40 -3.14 7.04
N GLY A 275 16.49 -3.41 5.75
CA GLY A 275 17.73 -3.29 4.98
C GLY A 275 18.78 -4.29 5.45
N ASP A 276 20.05 -3.89 5.46
CA ASP A 276 21.16 -4.79 5.80
C ASP A 276 21.04 -5.45 7.17
N LYS A 277 20.23 -4.89 8.08
CA LYS A 277 20.09 -5.41 9.44
C LYS A 277 18.93 -6.41 9.59
N THR A 278 18.18 -6.72 8.56
CA THR A 278 16.99 -7.60 8.62
C THR A 278 17.27 -8.92 9.33
N LEU A 279 18.42 -9.57 9.05
CA LEU A 279 18.72 -10.88 9.64
C LEU A 279 19.17 -10.82 11.11
N ILE A 280 19.24 -9.64 11.73
CA ILE A 280 19.68 -9.43 13.12
C ILE A 280 18.82 -8.41 13.88
N ASP A 281 17.63 -8.10 13.38
CA ASP A 281 16.76 -7.07 13.94
C ASP A 281 15.70 -7.62 14.92
N HIS A 282 15.67 -8.93 15.13
CA HIS A 282 14.72 -9.66 15.95
C HIS A 282 13.25 -9.59 15.46
N GLN A 283 13.03 -9.12 14.22
CA GLN A 283 11.68 -9.08 13.66
C GLN A 283 11.39 -10.37 12.89
N ARG A 284 10.32 -11.03 13.30
CA ARG A 284 9.88 -12.25 12.60
C ARG A 284 8.79 -11.90 11.59
N GLY A 285 8.91 -12.47 10.41
CA GLY A 285 7.86 -12.44 9.40
C GLY A 285 6.75 -13.43 9.72
N GLY A 286 5.51 -13.06 9.39
CA GLY A 286 4.37 -13.97 9.41
C GLY A 286 4.14 -14.59 8.02
N THR A 287 2.98 -15.23 7.85
CA THR A 287 2.58 -15.85 6.58
C THR A 287 2.23 -14.84 5.47
N ASN A 288 2.17 -13.55 5.78
CA ASN A 288 1.96 -12.49 4.80
C ASN A 288 3.27 -11.74 4.54
N TYR A 289 3.90 -11.98 3.39
CA TYR A 289 5.17 -11.35 3.02
C TYR A 289 5.10 -9.82 2.80
N ARG A 290 3.89 -9.26 2.68
CA ARG A 290 3.68 -7.81 2.47
C ARG A 290 3.74 -6.98 3.75
N THR A 291 3.97 -7.59 4.90
CA THR A 291 4.01 -6.88 6.20
C THR A 291 5.28 -6.06 6.43
N GLY A 292 6.30 -6.21 5.57
CA GLY A 292 7.54 -5.45 5.66
C GLY A 292 8.65 -6.09 6.51
N ASN A 293 8.43 -7.31 7.04
CA ASN A 293 9.43 -8.02 7.86
C ASN A 293 10.20 -9.09 7.09
N TRP A 294 9.94 -9.22 5.79
CA TRP A 294 10.60 -10.19 4.92
C TRP A 294 11.58 -9.52 3.97
N GLN A 295 12.79 -10.03 3.90
CA GLN A 295 13.79 -9.62 2.91
C GLN A 295 13.82 -10.63 1.76
N GLY A 296 13.70 -10.13 0.52
CA GLY A 296 13.55 -10.95 -0.67
C GLY A 296 14.77 -10.95 -1.58
N TYR A 297 15.22 -12.15 -1.99
CA TYR A 297 16.39 -12.37 -2.83
C TYR A 297 16.01 -13.11 -4.12
N ARG A 298 16.60 -12.70 -5.24
CA ARG A 298 16.48 -13.40 -6.54
C ARG A 298 17.60 -14.41 -6.78
N GLU A 299 18.65 -14.35 -5.98
CA GLU A 299 19.83 -15.21 -6.02
C GLU A 299 20.01 -15.90 -4.65
N ASN A 300 21.12 -16.62 -4.48
CA ASN A 300 21.46 -17.22 -3.20
C ASN A 300 21.72 -16.13 -2.14
N LEU A 301 21.42 -16.42 -0.89
CA LEU A 301 21.81 -15.59 0.24
C LEU A 301 23.18 -16.04 0.76
N GLU A 302 24.08 -15.09 0.98
CA GLU A 302 25.28 -15.25 1.78
C GLU A 302 25.43 -14.03 2.72
N ALA A 303 25.57 -14.29 4.02
CA ALA A 303 25.77 -13.26 5.02
C ALA A 303 26.77 -13.70 6.10
N VAL A 304 27.49 -12.73 6.66
CA VAL A 304 28.38 -12.91 7.81
C VAL A 304 27.93 -12.00 8.95
N ILE A 305 27.66 -12.60 10.11
CA ILE A 305 27.26 -11.89 11.32
C ILE A 305 28.42 -11.91 12.31
N ASP A 306 28.87 -10.75 12.80
CA ASP A 306 29.72 -10.59 13.94
C ASP A 306 28.90 -10.50 15.21
N LEU A 307 29.10 -11.35 16.17
CA LEU A 307 28.40 -11.39 17.47
C LEU A 307 28.98 -10.38 18.48
N GLY A 308 30.05 -9.65 18.09
CA GLY A 308 30.77 -8.70 18.95
C GLY A 308 31.77 -9.35 19.90
N GLU A 309 31.46 -10.56 20.36
CA GLU A 309 32.33 -11.34 21.28
C GLU A 309 32.19 -12.84 21.00
N VAL A 310 33.15 -13.61 21.52
CA VAL A 310 33.09 -15.08 21.43
C VAL A 310 32.01 -15.59 22.36
N ARG A 311 31.02 -16.29 21.83
CA ARG A 311 29.89 -16.87 22.58
C ARG A 311 29.80 -18.37 22.37
N ALA A 312 29.26 -19.08 23.35
CA ALA A 312 28.84 -20.46 23.19
C ALA A 312 27.48 -20.46 22.46
N ILE A 313 27.33 -21.27 21.42
CA ILE A 313 26.16 -21.35 20.58
C ILE A 313 25.61 -22.77 20.63
N LYS A 314 24.29 -22.89 20.87
CA LYS A 314 23.58 -24.17 20.97
C LYS A 314 22.80 -24.47 19.67
N SER A 315 22.31 -23.45 18.99
CA SER A 315 21.63 -23.60 17.71
C SER A 315 21.76 -22.36 16.84
N ILE A 316 21.66 -22.57 15.52
CA ILE A 316 21.59 -21.51 14.51
C ILE A 316 20.45 -21.87 13.59
N GLY A 317 19.56 -20.92 13.30
CA GLY A 317 18.43 -21.11 12.39
C GLY A 317 18.20 -19.90 11.51
N LEU A 318 17.80 -20.11 10.26
CA LEU A 318 17.35 -19.06 9.34
C LEU A 318 15.86 -19.20 9.13
N GLY A 319 15.09 -18.15 9.43
CA GLY A 319 13.67 -18.12 9.14
C GLY A 319 13.40 -17.87 7.65
N CYS A 320 12.57 -18.71 7.04
CA CYS A 320 12.22 -18.65 5.62
C CYS A 320 10.72 -18.77 5.40
N LEU A 321 10.23 -18.17 4.30
CA LEU A 321 8.84 -18.22 3.85
C LEU A 321 8.72 -19.02 2.56
N GLN A 322 7.66 -19.83 2.45
CA GLN A 322 7.16 -20.35 1.18
C GLN A 322 5.74 -19.81 0.93
N ASP A 323 5.53 -19.25 -0.24
CA ASP A 323 4.23 -18.89 -0.84
C ASP A 323 4.36 -19.05 -2.35
N ILE A 324 4.11 -20.25 -2.83
CA ILE A 324 4.38 -20.59 -4.24
C ILE A 324 3.53 -19.75 -5.21
N ARG A 325 2.31 -19.34 -4.85
CA ARG A 325 1.48 -18.47 -5.69
C ARG A 325 2.14 -17.11 -5.93
N SER A 326 2.99 -16.66 -5.00
CA SER A 326 3.76 -15.42 -5.08
C SER A 326 5.21 -15.66 -5.56
N TRP A 327 5.49 -16.86 -6.11
CA TRP A 327 6.81 -17.28 -6.63
C TRP A 327 7.88 -17.37 -5.53
N ILE A 328 7.47 -17.47 -4.27
CA ILE A 328 8.33 -17.57 -3.09
C ILE A 328 8.49 -19.05 -2.73
N PHE A 329 9.69 -19.56 -2.83
CA PHE A 329 10.02 -20.95 -2.52
C PHE A 329 11.00 -21.02 -1.36
N TYR A 330 10.91 -22.08 -0.58
CA TYR A 330 11.94 -22.39 0.41
C TYR A 330 13.31 -22.58 -0.27
N PRO A 331 14.45 -22.25 0.45
CA PRO A 331 15.77 -22.57 -0.06
C PRO A 331 15.91 -24.09 -0.24
N LYS A 332 16.72 -24.55 -1.19
CA LYS A 332 17.04 -25.97 -1.33
C LYS A 332 17.73 -26.52 -0.08
N GLN A 333 18.65 -25.71 0.45
CA GLN A 333 19.40 -25.98 1.68
C GLN A 333 19.90 -24.70 2.30
N VAL A 334 20.18 -24.75 3.60
CA VAL A 334 20.86 -23.68 4.35
C VAL A 334 22.10 -24.25 5.01
N GLU A 335 23.25 -23.66 4.76
CA GLU A 335 24.56 -24.06 5.29
C GLU A 335 25.03 -23.04 6.33
N TYR A 336 25.68 -23.55 7.37
CA TYR A 336 26.20 -22.75 8.47
C TYR A 336 27.69 -22.97 8.69
N PHE A 337 28.40 -21.87 8.99
CA PHE A 337 29.82 -21.86 9.27
C PHE A 337 30.06 -20.94 10.46
N THR A 338 31.15 -21.21 11.20
CA THR A 338 31.57 -20.34 12.30
C THR A 338 33.03 -19.97 12.17
N SER A 339 33.38 -18.84 12.78
CA SER A 339 34.76 -18.39 12.90
C SER A 339 34.99 -17.65 14.22
N ILE A 340 36.23 -17.65 14.70
CA ILE A 340 36.69 -16.85 15.84
C ILE A 340 37.35 -15.55 15.37
N ASN A 341 38.04 -15.57 14.22
CA ASN A 341 38.83 -14.44 13.69
C ASN A 341 38.16 -13.69 12.53
N GLY A 342 37.07 -14.23 11.95
CA GLY A 342 36.38 -13.65 10.79
C GLY A 342 37.02 -13.96 9.44
N GLU A 343 38.15 -14.64 9.40
CA GLU A 343 38.92 -14.96 8.18
C GLU A 343 38.73 -16.42 7.79
N THR A 344 38.96 -17.33 8.72
CA THR A 344 38.85 -18.78 8.51
C THR A 344 37.53 -19.29 9.08
N PHE A 345 36.69 -19.84 8.20
CA PHE A 345 35.37 -20.36 8.56
C PHE A 345 35.36 -21.88 8.57
N THR A 346 34.89 -22.45 9.68
CA THR A 346 34.66 -23.90 9.84
C THR A 346 33.21 -24.22 9.48
N TYR A 347 33.02 -25.18 8.57
CA TYR A 347 31.71 -25.71 8.24
C TYR A 347 31.11 -26.49 9.41
N LEU A 348 29.88 -26.18 9.77
CA LEU A 348 29.14 -26.83 10.86
C LEU A 348 28.17 -27.89 10.38
N GLY A 349 27.54 -27.65 9.24
CA GLY A 349 26.52 -28.52 8.69
C GLY A 349 25.48 -27.75 7.83
N LYS A 350 24.53 -28.50 7.33
CA LYS A 350 23.44 -27.96 6.53
C LYS A 350 22.07 -28.53 6.92
N VAL A 351 21.04 -27.79 6.63
CA VAL A 351 19.63 -28.20 6.73
C VAL A 351 19.04 -28.18 5.33
N ASN A 352 18.58 -29.33 4.85
CA ASN A 352 17.92 -29.45 3.55
C ASN A 352 16.42 -29.20 3.70
N THR A 353 15.79 -28.65 2.67
CA THR A 353 14.32 -28.56 2.59
C THR A 353 13.74 -29.97 2.43
N THR A 354 12.78 -30.29 3.29
CA THR A 354 11.98 -31.52 3.24
C THR A 354 10.51 -31.21 2.98
N PHE A 355 10.15 -29.95 2.90
CA PHE A 355 8.79 -29.49 2.67
C PHE A 355 8.44 -29.57 1.18
N SER A 356 7.17 -29.87 0.87
CA SER A 356 6.72 -29.97 -0.52
C SER A 356 6.72 -28.60 -1.20
N ASP A 357 7.30 -28.53 -2.39
CA ASP A 357 7.32 -27.35 -3.26
C ASP A 357 6.02 -27.17 -4.06
N THR A 358 5.07 -28.13 -3.97
CA THR A 358 3.76 -28.08 -4.63
C THR A 358 2.62 -27.71 -3.66
N LEU A 359 2.92 -27.56 -2.36
CA LEU A 359 1.88 -27.26 -1.37
C LEU A 359 1.48 -25.80 -1.44
N GLU A 360 0.22 -25.53 -1.79
CA GLU A 360 -0.37 -24.20 -1.82
C GLU A 360 -0.62 -23.65 -0.42
N GLY A 361 -0.42 -22.34 -0.25
CA GLY A 361 -0.55 -21.60 1.00
C GLY A 361 0.75 -20.89 1.36
N SER A 362 0.74 -20.21 2.50
CA SER A 362 1.89 -19.49 3.02
C SER A 362 2.38 -20.15 4.29
N PHE A 363 3.64 -20.57 4.32
CA PHE A 363 4.25 -21.33 5.41
C PHE A 363 5.58 -20.71 5.82
N VAL A 364 5.79 -20.61 7.13
CA VAL A 364 7.05 -20.14 7.72
C VAL A 364 7.77 -21.33 8.35
N GLN A 365 9.07 -21.46 8.06
CA GLN A 365 9.91 -22.51 8.63
C GLN A 365 11.29 -21.99 9.00
N ASP A 366 11.79 -22.44 10.16
CA ASP A 366 13.16 -22.18 10.60
C ASP A 366 14.07 -23.34 10.22
N TYR A 367 15.13 -23.07 9.46
CA TYR A 367 16.14 -24.02 9.06
C TYR A 367 17.19 -24.14 10.18
N THR A 368 16.84 -24.83 11.24
CA THR A 368 17.62 -24.87 12.48
C THR A 368 18.61 -26.03 12.53
N LEU A 369 19.91 -25.70 12.71
CA LEU A 369 20.98 -26.64 13.00
C LEU A 369 21.29 -26.61 14.50
N LYS A 370 21.13 -27.75 15.20
CA LYS A 370 21.53 -27.91 16.60
C LYS A 370 23.02 -28.17 16.70
N LEU A 371 23.68 -27.53 17.65
CA LEU A 371 25.15 -27.56 17.82
C LEU A 371 25.55 -28.14 19.18
N LYS A 372 26.76 -28.67 19.26
CA LYS A 372 27.33 -29.16 20.52
C LYS A 372 28.66 -28.48 20.76
N ASN A 373 28.81 -27.85 21.95
CA ASN A 373 30.07 -27.23 22.40
C ASN A 373 30.72 -26.30 21.38
N THR A 374 29.92 -25.57 20.62
CA THR A 374 30.40 -24.66 19.58
C THR A 374 30.60 -23.26 20.17
N LYS A 375 31.77 -22.67 19.95
CA LYS A 375 32.07 -21.28 20.28
C LYS A 375 32.34 -20.52 18.99
N ALA A 376 31.76 -19.33 18.85
CA ALA A 376 31.98 -18.48 17.69
C ALA A 376 31.91 -17.00 18.05
N LYS A 377 32.65 -16.19 17.30
CA LYS A 377 32.46 -14.75 17.23
C LYS A 377 31.76 -14.38 15.92
N TYR A 378 32.02 -15.11 14.85
CA TYR A 378 31.42 -14.89 13.55
C TYR A 378 30.60 -16.10 13.11
N ILE A 379 29.45 -15.84 12.51
CA ILE A 379 28.59 -16.84 11.88
C ILE A 379 28.41 -16.46 10.42
N LYS A 380 28.67 -17.43 9.53
CA LYS A 380 28.32 -17.30 8.11
C LYS A 380 27.14 -18.21 7.80
N VAL A 381 26.15 -17.68 7.10
CA VAL A 381 25.00 -18.42 6.57
C VAL A 381 25.00 -18.34 5.06
N LYS A 382 24.67 -19.46 4.42
CA LYS A 382 24.41 -19.55 2.98
C LYS A 382 23.09 -20.26 2.76
N ALA A 383 22.15 -19.64 2.05
CA ALA A 383 20.89 -20.26 1.65
C ALA A 383 20.83 -20.36 0.13
N GLU A 384 20.68 -21.59 -0.37
CA GLU A 384 20.58 -21.84 -1.80
C GLU A 384 19.16 -21.57 -2.29
N ASN A 385 18.98 -20.53 -3.10
CA ASN A 385 17.68 -20.22 -3.73
C ASN A 385 17.17 -21.40 -4.54
N TYR A 386 15.86 -21.61 -4.60
CA TYR A 386 15.22 -22.64 -5.43
C TYR A 386 15.64 -22.53 -6.91
N GLY A 387 15.86 -21.30 -7.39
CA GLY A 387 16.37 -20.96 -8.71
C GLY A 387 15.25 -20.60 -9.68
N ILE A 388 14.89 -21.54 -10.54
CA ILE A 388 13.88 -21.32 -11.59
C ILE A 388 12.59 -22.03 -11.20
N CYS A 389 11.46 -21.36 -11.39
CA CYS A 389 10.14 -21.92 -11.16
C CYS A 389 9.93 -23.17 -12.03
N PRO A 390 9.48 -24.30 -11.43
CA PRO A 390 9.34 -25.57 -12.11
C PRO A 390 8.25 -25.53 -13.20
N ALA A 391 8.27 -26.50 -14.12
CA ALA A 391 7.38 -26.55 -15.28
C ALA A 391 5.88 -26.57 -14.94
N TRP A 392 5.51 -27.10 -13.78
CA TRP A 392 4.12 -27.13 -13.30
C TRP A 392 3.61 -25.79 -12.74
N HIS A 393 4.50 -24.87 -12.42
CA HIS A 393 4.16 -23.60 -11.79
C HIS A 393 3.72 -22.57 -12.83
N LEU A 394 2.77 -21.67 -12.48
CA LEU A 394 2.28 -20.61 -13.39
C LEU A 394 3.40 -19.69 -13.90
N GLY A 395 4.46 -19.50 -13.11
CA GLY A 395 5.65 -18.74 -13.49
C GLY A 395 6.80 -19.59 -14.04
N ALA A 396 6.51 -20.74 -14.64
CA ALA A 396 7.53 -21.67 -15.16
C ALA A 396 8.60 -20.97 -16.01
N GLY A 397 9.87 -21.27 -15.73
CA GLY A 397 11.01 -20.63 -16.40
C GLY A 397 11.43 -19.27 -15.82
N GLY A 398 10.63 -18.66 -14.96
CA GLY A 398 10.99 -17.43 -14.24
C GLY A 398 11.82 -17.72 -12.99
N LYS A 399 12.56 -16.69 -12.50
CA LYS A 399 13.34 -16.80 -11.26
C LYS A 399 12.42 -16.83 -10.03
N CYS A 400 12.66 -17.77 -9.13
CA CYS A 400 11.99 -17.81 -7.83
C CYS A 400 12.54 -16.76 -6.86
N TRP A 401 11.74 -16.45 -5.85
CA TRP A 401 12.16 -15.68 -4.71
C TRP A 401 12.59 -16.56 -3.54
N LEU A 402 13.65 -16.17 -2.87
CA LEU A 402 13.99 -16.61 -1.52
C LEU A 402 13.63 -15.47 -0.54
N PHE A 403 12.79 -15.74 0.44
CA PHE A 403 12.41 -14.79 1.48
C PHE A 403 12.91 -15.26 2.84
N THR A 404 13.63 -14.36 3.54
CA THR A 404 14.16 -14.60 4.87
C THR A 404 13.83 -13.45 5.82
N ASP A 405 13.72 -13.73 7.12
CA ASP A 405 13.42 -12.72 8.15
C ASP A 405 14.56 -12.54 9.16
N GLU A 406 14.95 -13.56 9.88
CA GLU A 406 15.88 -13.46 11.00
C GLU A 406 16.87 -14.64 11.03
N LEU A 407 18.12 -14.38 11.43
CA LEU A 407 19.08 -15.42 11.83
C LEU A 407 18.99 -15.63 13.35
N ILE A 408 18.34 -16.71 13.74
CA ILE A 408 18.09 -17.10 15.13
C ILE A 408 19.34 -17.77 15.68
N ILE A 409 19.90 -17.24 16.76
CA ILE A 409 21.12 -17.72 17.40
C ILE A 409 20.88 -17.93 18.88
N GLU A 410 21.00 -19.17 19.37
CA GLU A 410 20.81 -19.57 20.77
C GLU A 410 22.07 -20.14 21.41
#